data_6dd10e2d43aee7700662e22327d5fb4e
#
_entry.id   6dd10e2d43aee7700662e22327d5fb4e
#
_cell.length_a   1.000
_cell.length_b   1.000
_cell.length_c   1.000
_cell.angle_alpha   90.00
_cell.angle_beta   90.00
_cell.angle_gamma   90.00
#
_symmetry.space_group_name_H-M   'P 1'
#
loop_
_entity.id
_entity.type
_entity.pdbx_description
1 polymer ?
#
loop_
_entity_poly.entity_id
_entity_poly.type
_entity_poly.pdbx_seq_one_letter_code
_entity_poly.pdbx_strand_id
1 'polypeptide(L)'
;MKLFLSLIFLLLLTSCYNKERNCKDFKTGTFEFTYVTDGIEKTGRFVRTEDLNIDYYENKIDTASIRWINDCEFIMKHINPKNMSEEKAIHMKILTTSEDSYTFEYSLAIQPGSQKKRVEQGTATKIE
;
A
#
# COMPACT_ATOMS: atom_id res chain seq x y z
N MET A 1 49.54 -11.81 6.57
CA MET A 1 48.60 -12.17 5.48
C MET A 1 47.27 -12.71 6.01
N LYS A 2 47.21 -13.57 6.99
CA LYS A 2 45.97 -14.08 7.58
C LYS A 2 45.13 -13.01 8.30
N LEU A 3 45.74 -12.04 8.95
CA LEU A 3 45.07 -10.93 9.62
C LEU A 3 44.43 -9.95 8.64
N PHE A 4 45.06 -9.74 7.46
CA PHE A 4 44.51 -8.86 6.43
C PHE A 4 43.30 -9.46 5.74
N LEU A 5 43.26 -10.76 5.55
CA LEU A 5 42.12 -11.49 4.97
C LEU A 5 40.92 -11.45 5.90
N SER A 6 41.14 -11.53 7.24
CA SER A 6 40.09 -11.47 8.25
C SER A 6 39.45 -10.07 8.32
N LEU A 7 40.22 -9.01 8.12
CA LEU A 7 39.72 -7.63 8.15
C LEU A 7 38.84 -7.31 6.92
N ILE A 8 39.19 -7.88 5.75
CA ILE A 8 38.38 -7.70 4.53
C ILE A 8 37.04 -8.42 4.63
N PHE A 9 37.01 -9.58 5.28
CA PHE A 9 35.75 -10.34 5.48
C PHE A 9 34.77 -9.62 6.45
N LEU A 10 35.30 -8.85 7.39
CA LEU A 10 34.48 -8.10 8.35
C LEU A 10 33.81 -6.87 7.71
N LEU A 11 34.37 -6.31 6.64
CA LEU A 11 33.82 -5.17 5.90
C LEU A 11 32.65 -5.53 4.99
N LEU A 12 32.43 -6.81 4.69
CA LEU A 12 31.35 -7.27 3.83
C LEU A 12 30.01 -7.46 4.56
N LEU A 13 30.00 -7.33 5.90
CA LEU A 13 28.80 -7.57 6.72
C LEU A 13 27.99 -6.30 7.02
N THR A 14 28.41 -5.12 6.55
CA THR A 14 27.74 -3.86 6.86
C THR A 14 26.75 -3.36 5.80
N SER A 15 26.40 -4.21 4.83
CA SER A 15 25.45 -3.83 3.77
C SER A 15 24.01 -4.28 4.08
N CYS A 16 23.51 -3.98 5.29
CA CYS A 16 22.07 -3.88 5.49
C CYS A 16 21.64 -2.44 5.19
N TYR A 17 21.56 -2.11 3.90
CA TYR A 17 20.95 -0.86 3.46
C TYR A 17 19.43 -0.99 3.63
N ASN A 18 18.93 -0.58 4.79
CA ASN A 18 17.50 -0.38 4.99
C ASN A 18 17.10 0.87 4.20
N LYS A 19 16.54 0.67 3.01
CA LYS A 19 15.99 1.77 2.23
C LYS A 19 14.85 2.40 3.04
N GLU A 20 15.05 3.62 3.47
CA GLU A 20 14.07 4.37 4.26
C GLU A 20 12.80 4.58 3.46
N ARG A 21 11.65 4.22 4.04
CA ARG A 21 10.35 4.44 3.42
C ARG A 21 9.88 5.86 3.70
N ASN A 22 9.57 6.61 2.67
CA ASN A 22 9.00 7.95 2.78
C ASN A 22 7.48 7.92 2.62
N CYS A 23 6.78 7.34 3.58
CA CYS A 23 5.33 7.16 3.53
C CYS A 23 4.57 8.48 3.64
N LYS A 24 5.12 9.50 4.30
CA LYS A 24 4.46 10.79 4.51
C LYS A 24 4.09 11.49 3.21
N ASP A 25 4.93 11.39 2.18
CA ASP A 25 4.70 12.00 0.88
C ASP A 25 3.51 11.38 0.13
N PHE A 26 3.05 10.22 0.57
CA PHE A 26 1.96 9.47 -0.05
C PHE A 26 0.66 9.46 0.77
N LYS A 27 0.59 10.24 1.84
CA LYS A 27 -0.65 10.34 2.65
C LYS A 27 -1.76 11.06 1.92
N THR A 28 -1.42 12.05 1.12
CA THR A 28 -2.38 12.83 0.34
C THR A 28 -1.91 12.98 -1.10
N GLY A 29 -2.83 13.20 -2.01
CA GLY A 29 -2.55 13.44 -3.42
C GLY A 29 -3.49 12.70 -4.35
N THR A 30 -3.17 12.77 -5.64
CA THR A 30 -3.84 12.04 -6.70
C THR A 30 -2.93 10.94 -7.22
N PHE A 31 -3.47 9.74 -7.34
CA PHE A 31 -2.71 8.53 -7.67
C PHE A 31 -3.36 7.76 -8.81
N GLU A 32 -2.54 7.04 -9.56
CA GLU A 32 -2.97 6.06 -10.53
C GLU A 32 -2.52 4.65 -10.14
N PHE A 33 -3.30 3.66 -10.48
CA PHE A 33 -2.98 2.24 -10.33
C PHE A 33 -3.51 1.45 -11.52
N THR A 34 -2.87 0.34 -11.83
CA THR A 34 -3.32 -0.58 -12.86
C THR A 34 -3.94 -1.83 -12.23
N TYR A 35 -4.95 -2.37 -12.89
CA TYR A 35 -5.61 -3.61 -12.50
C TYR A 35 -6.03 -4.39 -13.76
N VAL A 36 -6.27 -5.68 -13.60
CA VAL A 36 -6.67 -6.54 -14.71
C VAL A 36 -8.11 -7.03 -14.46
N THR A 37 -8.97 -6.82 -15.45
CA THR A 37 -10.34 -7.33 -15.46
C THR A 37 -10.59 -8.02 -16.79
N ASP A 38 -11.05 -9.27 -16.77
CA ASP A 38 -11.32 -10.09 -17.97
C ASP A 38 -10.10 -10.20 -18.91
N GLY A 39 -8.90 -10.27 -18.36
CA GLY A 39 -7.65 -10.35 -19.10
C GLY A 39 -7.19 -9.03 -19.73
N ILE A 40 -7.89 -7.93 -19.48
CA ILE A 40 -7.57 -6.58 -19.98
C ILE A 40 -7.00 -5.73 -18.86
N GLU A 41 -5.83 -5.14 -19.10
CA GLU A 41 -5.25 -4.16 -18.19
C GLU A 41 -5.98 -2.82 -18.29
N LYS A 42 -6.40 -2.30 -17.16
CA LYS A 42 -7.08 -1.01 -17.01
C LYS A 42 -6.36 -0.15 -15.98
N THR A 43 -6.56 1.15 -16.09
CA THR A 43 -6.04 2.14 -15.15
C THR A 43 -7.18 2.73 -14.32
N GLY A 44 -7.04 2.68 -13.00
CA GLY A 44 -7.88 3.41 -12.07
C GLY A 44 -7.14 4.60 -11.49
N ARG A 45 -7.88 5.53 -10.91
CA ARG A 45 -7.36 6.70 -10.23
C ARG A 45 -8.04 6.88 -8.90
N PHE A 46 -7.31 7.36 -7.90
CA PHE A 46 -7.90 7.76 -6.64
C PHE A 46 -7.29 9.06 -6.13
N VAL A 47 -8.11 9.80 -5.40
CA VAL A 47 -7.70 10.98 -4.67
C VAL A 47 -7.72 10.65 -3.19
N ARG A 48 -6.62 10.92 -2.51
CA ARG A 48 -6.51 10.71 -1.08
C ARG A 48 -6.32 12.04 -0.36
N THR A 49 -7.19 12.28 0.60
CA THR A 49 -7.06 13.34 1.60
C THR A 49 -6.63 12.72 2.93
N GLU A 50 -6.52 13.51 4.00
CA GLU A 50 -6.18 12.96 5.32
C GLU A 50 -7.21 11.94 5.82
N ASP A 51 -8.49 12.13 5.49
CA ASP A 51 -9.62 11.38 6.04
C ASP A 51 -10.33 10.49 5.02
N LEU A 52 -10.12 10.71 3.73
CA LEU A 52 -10.88 10.06 2.67
C LEU A 52 -10.00 9.50 1.56
N ASN A 53 -10.44 8.40 0.98
CA ASN A 53 -9.94 7.86 -0.29
C ASN A 53 -11.11 7.79 -1.26
N ILE A 54 -11.01 8.45 -2.39
CA ILE A 54 -12.05 8.52 -3.41
C ILE A 54 -11.53 7.83 -4.66
N ASP A 55 -12.09 6.68 -4.99
CA ASP A 55 -11.71 5.86 -6.12
C ASP A 55 -12.57 6.16 -7.35
N TYR A 56 -11.92 6.32 -8.49
CA TYR A 56 -12.53 6.52 -9.80
C TYR A 56 -12.12 5.39 -10.73
N TYR A 57 -13.02 4.47 -11.00
CA TYR A 57 -12.77 3.35 -11.90
C TYR A 57 -14.08 2.90 -12.58
N GLU A 58 -13.99 2.48 -13.84
CA GLU A 58 -15.14 1.94 -14.61
C GLU A 58 -16.41 2.81 -14.52
N ASN A 59 -16.28 4.14 -14.62
CA ASN A 59 -17.36 5.12 -14.48
C ASN A 59 -18.08 5.08 -13.12
N LYS A 60 -17.44 4.55 -12.11
CA LYS A 60 -17.92 4.51 -10.72
C LYS A 60 -17.06 5.39 -9.84
N ILE A 61 -17.66 5.89 -8.78
CA ILE A 61 -16.99 6.63 -7.71
C ILE A 61 -17.29 5.92 -6.40
N ASP A 62 -16.23 5.48 -5.74
CA ASP A 62 -16.32 4.88 -4.42
C ASP A 62 -15.55 5.73 -3.41
N THR A 63 -16.15 5.96 -2.25
CA THR A 63 -15.52 6.74 -1.18
C THR A 63 -15.38 5.90 0.07
N ALA A 64 -14.18 5.92 0.64
CA ALA A 64 -13.85 5.26 1.89
C ALA A 64 -13.25 6.25 2.88
N SER A 65 -13.55 6.05 4.16
CA SER A 65 -12.87 6.77 5.24
C SER A 65 -11.48 6.15 5.49
N ILE A 66 -10.54 6.98 5.92
CA ILE A 66 -9.18 6.57 6.28
C ILE A 66 -8.90 6.92 7.73
N ARG A 67 -8.30 5.98 8.44
CA ARG A 67 -7.73 6.21 9.76
C ARG A 67 -6.29 5.71 9.79
N TRP A 68 -5.34 6.61 9.89
CA TRP A 68 -3.92 6.28 9.95
C TRP A 68 -3.56 5.67 11.31
N ILE A 69 -2.89 4.52 11.29
CA ILE A 69 -2.33 3.86 12.47
C ILE A 69 -0.93 4.42 12.74
N ASN A 70 -0.15 4.60 11.68
CA ASN A 70 1.17 5.21 11.65
C ASN A 70 1.39 5.82 10.27
N ASP A 71 2.57 6.32 9.96
CA ASP A 71 2.85 6.96 8.67
C ASP A 71 2.74 6.03 7.46
N CYS A 72 2.86 4.72 7.66
CA CYS A 72 2.86 3.73 6.58
C CYS A 72 1.64 2.78 6.57
N GLU A 73 0.75 2.88 7.56
CA GLU A 73 -0.38 1.95 7.70
C GLU A 73 -1.66 2.69 8.05
N PHE A 74 -2.75 2.28 7.43
CA PHE A 74 -4.07 2.84 7.68
C PHE A 74 -5.19 1.82 7.52
N ILE A 75 -6.31 2.11 8.14
CA ILE A 75 -7.55 1.37 8.01
C ILE A 75 -8.49 2.14 7.08
N MET A 76 -9.04 1.45 6.11
CA MET A 76 -9.98 1.97 5.13
C MET A 76 -11.34 1.30 5.29
N LYS A 77 -12.42 2.09 5.22
CA LYS A 77 -13.78 1.57 5.32
C LYS A 77 -14.71 2.32 4.37
N HIS A 78 -15.46 1.60 3.55
CA HIS A 78 -16.45 2.20 2.66
C HIS A 78 -17.49 3.03 3.44
N ILE A 79 -17.80 4.22 2.97
CA ILE A 79 -18.79 5.10 3.61
C ILE A 79 -20.20 4.60 3.36
N ASN A 80 -20.50 4.18 2.13
CA ASN A 80 -21.80 3.65 1.73
C ASN A 80 -21.63 2.22 1.16
N PRO A 81 -21.43 1.22 2.04
CA PRO A 81 -21.28 -0.15 1.59
C PRO A 81 -22.57 -0.66 0.93
N LYS A 82 -22.44 -1.31 -0.23
CA LYS A 82 -23.56 -1.86 -1.00
C LYS A 82 -23.86 -3.31 -0.65
N ASN A 83 -22.93 -3.98 0.03
CA ASN A 83 -23.05 -5.39 0.41
C ASN A 83 -22.20 -5.68 1.66
N MET A 84 -22.35 -6.87 2.23
CA MET A 84 -21.64 -7.27 3.44
C MET A 84 -20.11 -7.33 3.26
N SER A 85 -19.63 -7.60 2.05
CA SER A 85 -18.18 -7.60 1.77
C SER A 85 -17.58 -6.20 1.89
N GLU A 86 -18.28 -5.19 1.38
CA GLU A 86 -17.85 -3.79 1.47
C GLU A 86 -17.97 -3.20 2.89
N GLU A 87 -18.76 -3.81 3.77
CA GLU A 87 -18.84 -3.40 5.18
C GLU A 87 -17.57 -3.69 5.97
N LYS A 88 -16.73 -4.60 5.46
CA LYS A 88 -15.50 -5.02 6.14
C LYS A 88 -14.41 -3.98 5.97
N ALA A 89 -13.78 -3.62 7.07
CA ALA A 89 -12.63 -2.73 7.06
C ALA A 89 -11.40 -3.40 6.43
N ILE A 90 -10.61 -2.63 5.71
CA ILE A 90 -9.40 -3.06 5.03
C ILE A 90 -8.19 -2.43 5.71
N HIS A 91 -7.18 -3.24 6.00
CA HIS A 91 -5.87 -2.79 6.46
C HIS A 91 -4.96 -2.60 5.25
N MET A 92 -4.45 -1.39 5.10
CA MET A 92 -3.51 -1.00 4.06
C MET A 92 -2.13 -0.75 4.66
N LYS A 93 -1.09 -1.25 4.00
CA LYS A 93 0.29 -1.06 4.42
C LYS A 93 1.18 -0.70 3.23
N ILE A 94 1.90 0.40 3.36
CA ILE A 94 2.92 0.80 2.39
C ILE A 94 4.18 -0.02 2.66
N LEU A 95 4.64 -0.78 1.67
CA LEU A 95 5.80 -1.67 1.79
C LEU A 95 7.10 -0.97 1.40
N THR A 96 7.10 -0.33 0.25
CA THR A 96 8.25 0.39 -0.29
C THR A 96 7.81 1.70 -0.92
N THR A 97 8.69 2.69 -0.96
CA THR A 97 8.45 3.95 -1.63
C THR A 97 9.58 4.26 -2.60
N SER A 98 9.25 4.95 -3.69
CA SER A 98 10.19 5.57 -4.61
C SER A 98 9.92 7.07 -4.68
N GLU A 99 10.45 7.79 -5.67
CA GLU A 99 10.23 9.22 -5.82
C GLU A 99 8.74 9.58 -6.03
N ASP A 100 8.04 8.82 -6.87
CA ASP A 100 6.66 9.10 -7.29
C ASP A 100 5.69 7.95 -7.06
N SER A 101 6.14 6.81 -6.57
CA SER A 101 5.30 5.61 -6.41
C SER A 101 5.56 4.88 -5.12
N TYR A 102 4.62 4.02 -4.75
CA TYR A 102 4.77 3.11 -3.63
C TYR A 102 4.14 1.75 -3.94
N THR A 103 4.70 0.72 -3.35
CA THR A 103 4.07 -0.60 -3.29
C THR A 103 3.30 -0.74 -1.99
N PHE A 104 2.20 -1.44 -2.04
CA PHE A 104 1.34 -1.65 -0.88
C PHE A 104 0.83 -3.07 -0.82
N GLU A 105 0.43 -3.48 0.37
CA GLU A 105 -0.39 -4.67 0.59
C GLU A 105 -1.68 -4.30 1.31
N TYR A 106 -2.73 -5.07 1.06
CA TYR A 106 -4.00 -4.92 1.75
C TYR A 106 -4.59 -6.27 2.10
N SER A 107 -5.33 -6.26 3.20
CA SER A 107 -6.01 -7.43 3.74
C SER A 107 -7.22 -6.97 4.56
N LEU A 108 -8.09 -7.90 4.93
CA LEU A 108 -9.14 -7.57 5.90
C LEU A 108 -8.51 -7.18 7.24
N ALA A 109 -9.01 -6.11 7.85
CA ALA A 109 -8.52 -5.64 9.15
C ALA A 109 -8.83 -6.64 10.27
N ILE A 110 -9.96 -7.35 10.15
CA ILE A 110 -10.36 -8.43 11.05
C ILE A 110 -10.53 -9.70 10.23
N GLN A 111 -9.78 -10.75 10.58
CA GLN A 111 -9.90 -12.04 9.92
C GLN A 111 -11.03 -12.85 10.55
N PRO A 112 -11.99 -13.37 9.75
CA PRO A 112 -13.05 -14.20 10.30
C PRO A 112 -12.53 -15.61 10.68
N GLY A 113 -12.61 -15.94 11.96
CA GLY A 113 -12.39 -17.30 12.48
C GLY A 113 -11.01 -17.88 12.15
N SER A 114 -11.01 -19.16 11.72
CA SER A 114 -9.81 -19.92 11.38
C SER A 114 -9.34 -19.76 9.92
N GLN A 115 -9.90 -18.82 9.16
CA GLN A 115 -9.52 -18.62 7.77
C GLN A 115 -8.11 -18.04 7.66
N LYS A 116 -7.36 -18.56 6.68
CA LYS A 116 -6.03 -18.04 6.36
C LYS A 116 -6.13 -16.59 5.88
N LYS A 117 -5.27 -15.73 6.40
CA LYS A 117 -5.18 -14.31 5.98
C LYS A 117 -4.83 -14.25 4.50
N ARG A 118 -5.73 -13.63 3.72
CA ARG A 118 -5.47 -13.31 2.32
C ARG A 118 -4.88 -11.91 2.23
N VAL A 119 -3.73 -11.80 1.59
CA VAL A 119 -3.02 -10.55 1.36
C VAL A 119 -2.89 -10.32 -0.14
N GLU A 120 -3.30 -9.15 -0.59
CA GLU A 120 -3.12 -8.68 -1.97
C GLU A 120 -2.09 -7.57 -2.01
N GLN A 121 -1.39 -7.42 -3.12
CA GLN A 121 -0.38 -6.37 -3.31
C GLN A 121 -0.64 -5.59 -4.59
N GLY A 122 -0.16 -4.36 -4.60
CA GLY A 122 -0.25 -3.49 -5.76
C GLY A 122 0.78 -2.36 -5.72
N THR A 123 0.77 -1.55 -6.76
CA THR A 123 1.60 -0.36 -6.88
C THR A 123 0.73 0.82 -7.29
N ALA A 124 0.96 1.97 -6.68
CA ALA A 124 0.31 3.23 -7.03
C ALA A 124 1.36 4.29 -7.32
N THR A 125 1.10 5.12 -8.32
CA THR A 125 1.95 6.23 -8.73
C THR A 125 1.26 7.55 -8.45
N LYS A 126 1.94 8.45 -7.77
CA LYS A 126 1.44 9.80 -7.50
C LYS A 126 1.59 10.67 -8.74
N ILE A 127 0.50 11.29 -9.18
CA ILE A 127 0.46 12.15 -10.37
C ILE A 127 0.26 13.63 -10.02
N GLU A 128 -0.24 13.92 -8.83
CA GLU A 128 -0.39 15.28 -8.28
C GLU A 128 -0.25 15.29 -6.75
#